data_fde51fb2a4ceb56ee1760c1541c6125b
#
_entry.id   fde51fb2a4ceb56ee1760c1541c6125b
#
_cell.length_a   1.000
_cell.length_b   1.000
_cell.length_c   1.000
_cell.angle_alpha   90.00
_cell.angle_beta   90.00
_cell.angle_gamma   90.00
#
_symmetry.space_group_name_H-M   'P 1'
#
loop_
_entity.id
_entity.type
_entity.pdbx_description
1 polymer ?
#
loop_
_entity_poly.entity_id
_entity_poly.type
_entity_poly.pdbx_seq_one_letter_code
_entity_poly.pdbx_strand_id
1 'polypeptide(L)'
;MKQALIIIALHSIILSCAQIYPITTPTFDVPPNSYIKDLNNDLLPYEGTWRGTWDNKVFYFTLKRIKKLHEFRPNHPFYKDILVGKFKILTSDEVLTVYDNTNLPDNDAKIEGTRFFNNPIRYSLLYLDPDLCLRSGSIRINFINSNPTQLNWKYIDTTDMLPSDCSYLNSPNGLPDPLPKEIILTKQ
;
A
#
# COMPACT_ATOMS: atom_id res chain seq x y z
N MET A 1 -27.39 1.97 47.90
CA MET A 1 -27.44 2.73 46.62
C MET A 1 -26.05 3.20 46.14
N LYS A 2 -25.15 3.77 46.93
CA LYS A 2 -23.81 4.21 46.52
C LYS A 2 -22.90 3.10 46.02
N GLN A 3 -22.95 1.89 46.58
CA GLN A 3 -22.14 0.76 46.14
C GLN A 3 -22.60 0.16 44.79
N ALA A 4 -23.87 0.15 44.47
CA ALA A 4 -24.38 -0.32 43.20
C ALA A 4 -23.97 0.59 42.03
N LEU A 5 -23.89 1.90 42.26
CA LEU A 5 -23.41 2.88 41.26
C LEU A 5 -21.92 2.70 40.92
N ILE A 6 -21.09 2.32 41.89
CA ILE A 6 -19.65 2.06 41.66
C ILE A 6 -19.45 0.79 40.82
N ILE A 7 -20.24 -0.25 41.04
CA ILE A 7 -20.16 -1.50 40.24
C ILE A 7 -20.57 -1.26 38.79
N ILE A 8 -21.61 -0.46 38.53
CA ILE A 8 -22.05 -0.12 37.17
C ILE A 8 -20.98 0.73 36.45
N ALA A 9 -20.34 1.68 37.13
CA ALA A 9 -19.26 2.47 36.58
C ALA A 9 -18.03 1.63 36.21
N LEU A 10 -17.69 0.59 37.01
CA LEU A 10 -16.58 -0.31 36.72
C LEU A 10 -16.84 -1.20 35.50
N HIS A 11 -18.09 -1.62 35.24
CA HIS A 11 -18.44 -2.43 34.06
C HIS A 11 -18.43 -1.62 32.76
N SER A 12 -18.64 -0.31 32.82
CA SER A 12 -18.60 0.58 31.65
C SER A 12 -17.17 0.81 31.10
N ILE A 13 -16.14 0.57 31.91
CA ILE A 13 -14.74 0.80 31.53
C ILE A 13 -14.17 -0.40 30.72
N ILE A 14 -14.76 -1.57 30.82
CA ILE A 14 -14.24 -2.82 30.17
C ILE A 14 -14.60 -2.91 28.69
N LEU A 15 -15.54 -2.11 28.19
CA LEU A 15 -16.08 -2.22 26.82
C LEU A 15 -15.32 -1.40 25.75
N SER A 16 -14.24 -0.72 26.11
CA SER A 16 -13.49 0.16 25.18
C SER A 16 -12.19 -0.45 24.63
N CYS A 17 -12.02 -1.77 24.64
CA CYS A 17 -10.83 -2.37 24.04
C CYS A 17 -11.05 -2.53 22.54
N ALA A 18 -10.23 -1.89 21.70
CA ALA A 18 -10.25 -2.09 20.27
C ALA A 18 -10.05 -3.59 19.97
N GLN A 19 -10.99 -4.21 19.28
CA GLN A 19 -10.88 -5.62 18.90
C GLN A 19 -9.77 -5.78 17.85
N ILE A 20 -8.88 -6.75 18.06
CA ILE A 20 -7.75 -7.03 17.17
C ILE A 20 -8.09 -8.26 16.33
N TYR A 21 -7.91 -8.13 15.01
CA TYR A 21 -8.15 -9.17 14.02
C TYR A 21 -6.87 -9.45 13.22
N PRO A 22 -6.64 -10.70 12.77
CA PRO A 22 -5.52 -11.04 11.90
C PRO A 22 -5.59 -10.27 10.55
N ILE A 23 -4.43 -10.03 9.92
CA ILE A 23 -4.32 -9.30 8.65
C ILE A 23 -5.10 -9.95 7.50
N THR A 24 -5.41 -11.23 7.60
CA THR A 24 -6.20 -11.99 6.63
C THR A 24 -7.71 -11.79 6.77
N THR A 25 -8.17 -11.12 7.83
CA THR A 25 -9.60 -10.85 8.06
C THR A 25 -10.14 -9.90 6.99
N PRO A 26 -11.26 -10.24 6.32
CA PRO A 26 -11.90 -9.33 5.39
C PRO A 26 -12.34 -8.04 6.09
N THR A 27 -12.11 -6.90 5.45
CA THR A 27 -12.39 -5.57 6.04
C THR A 27 -13.87 -5.30 6.28
N PHE A 28 -14.78 -6.04 5.60
CA PHE A 28 -16.22 -5.90 5.80
C PHE A 28 -16.75 -6.65 7.02
N ASP A 29 -15.96 -7.57 7.58
CA ASP A 29 -16.36 -8.46 8.68
C ASP A 29 -15.94 -7.90 10.06
N VAL A 30 -15.21 -6.79 10.11
CA VAL A 30 -14.77 -6.21 11.38
C VAL A 30 -15.70 -5.09 11.85
N PRO A 31 -15.99 -4.99 13.16
CA PRO A 31 -16.73 -3.87 13.74
C PRO A 31 -16.00 -2.53 13.60
N PRO A 32 -16.73 -1.38 13.75
CA PRO A 32 -16.08 -0.07 13.85
C PRO A 32 -15.04 -0.02 14.99
N ASN A 33 -14.01 0.78 14.81
CA ASN A 33 -12.90 0.97 15.76
C ASN A 33 -12.05 -0.29 16.02
N SER A 34 -12.16 -1.33 15.18
CA SER A 34 -11.31 -2.51 15.21
C SER A 34 -9.91 -2.22 14.69
N TYR A 35 -8.98 -3.15 14.93
CA TYR A 35 -7.63 -3.13 14.38
C TYR A 35 -7.29 -4.45 13.68
N ILE A 36 -7.17 -4.42 12.36
CA ILE A 36 -6.66 -5.54 11.56
C ILE A 36 -5.14 -5.48 11.59
N LYS A 37 -4.53 -6.33 12.40
CA LYS A 37 -3.10 -6.29 12.71
C LYS A 37 -2.35 -7.44 12.06
N ASP A 38 -1.13 -7.17 11.63
CA ASP A 38 -0.16 -8.17 11.18
C ASP A 38 0.45 -8.91 12.38
N LEU A 39 -0.28 -9.91 12.89
CA LEU A 39 0.09 -10.67 14.09
C LEU A 39 1.29 -11.61 13.87
N ASN A 40 1.46 -12.09 12.63
CA ASN A 40 2.48 -13.07 12.27
C ASN A 40 3.71 -12.42 11.63
N ASN A 41 3.76 -11.08 11.48
CA ASN A 41 4.77 -10.35 10.72
C ASN A 41 4.85 -10.78 9.23
N ASP A 42 3.69 -11.10 8.62
CA ASP A 42 3.62 -11.52 7.22
C ASP A 42 4.05 -10.40 6.25
N LEU A 43 3.94 -9.12 6.66
CA LEU A 43 4.39 -7.95 5.88
C LEU A 43 5.88 -7.67 6.05
N LEU A 44 6.50 -8.08 7.16
CA LEU A 44 7.90 -7.77 7.50
C LEU A 44 8.92 -8.17 6.42
N PRO A 45 8.83 -9.34 5.77
CA PRO A 45 9.78 -9.72 4.72
C PRO A 45 9.80 -8.78 3.51
N TYR A 46 8.66 -8.09 3.25
CA TYR A 46 8.54 -7.15 2.13
C TYR A 46 9.11 -5.77 2.45
N GLU A 47 9.26 -5.40 3.72
CA GLU A 47 9.79 -4.08 4.12
C GLU A 47 11.24 -3.89 3.65
N GLY A 48 11.58 -2.63 3.33
CA GLY A 48 12.90 -2.22 2.89
C GLY A 48 12.92 -1.65 1.49
N THR A 49 14.11 -1.44 0.95
CA THR A 49 14.33 -0.89 -0.39
C THR A 49 14.64 -2.00 -1.38
N TRP A 50 14.00 -1.94 -2.51
CA TRP A 50 14.11 -2.88 -3.61
C TRP A 50 14.61 -2.17 -4.86
N ARG A 51 15.48 -2.81 -5.65
CA ARG A 51 16.05 -2.25 -6.87
C ARG A 51 15.84 -3.17 -8.05
N GLY A 52 15.48 -2.61 -9.20
CA GLY A 52 15.40 -3.30 -10.48
C GLY A 52 15.74 -2.38 -11.64
N THR A 53 15.91 -2.94 -12.84
CA THR A 53 16.22 -2.18 -14.04
C THR A 53 15.26 -2.55 -15.18
N TRP A 54 14.77 -1.55 -15.92
CA TRP A 54 13.97 -1.74 -17.14
C TRP A 54 14.14 -0.52 -18.06
N ASP A 55 14.05 -0.70 -19.37
CA ASP A 55 14.08 0.37 -20.37
C ASP A 55 15.17 1.43 -20.14
N ASN A 56 16.40 0.98 -19.87
CA ASN A 56 17.53 1.86 -19.53
C ASN A 56 17.27 2.78 -18.33
N LYS A 57 16.46 2.36 -17.38
CA LYS A 57 16.17 3.05 -16.12
C LYS A 57 16.44 2.16 -14.94
N VAL A 58 16.70 2.77 -13.79
CA VAL A 58 16.81 2.11 -12.50
C VAL A 58 15.62 2.51 -11.64
N PHE A 59 14.97 1.50 -11.08
CA PHE A 59 13.79 1.64 -10.21
C PHE A 59 14.15 1.26 -8.80
N TYR A 60 14.04 2.20 -7.89
CA TYR A 60 14.10 1.98 -6.46
C TYR A 60 12.70 2.04 -5.89
N PHE A 61 12.32 1.03 -5.13
CA PHE A 61 11.01 0.90 -4.51
C PHE A 61 11.17 0.60 -3.02
N THR A 62 10.71 1.51 -2.17
CA THR A 62 10.79 1.36 -0.72
C THR A 62 9.42 1.04 -0.16
N LEU A 63 9.32 -0.08 0.53
CA LEU A 63 8.12 -0.53 1.24
C LEU A 63 8.30 -0.35 2.75
N LYS A 64 7.27 0.21 3.39
CA LYS A 64 7.22 0.43 4.83
C LYS A 64 5.86 0.02 5.36
N ARG A 65 5.83 -0.73 6.45
CA ARG A 65 4.60 -1.05 7.16
C ARG A 65 4.15 0.14 8.01
N ILE A 66 2.89 0.48 7.91
CA ILE A 66 2.24 1.49 8.75
C ILE A 66 0.89 0.98 9.27
N LYS A 67 0.45 1.54 10.39
CA LYS A 67 -0.92 1.41 10.87
C LYS A 67 -1.73 2.55 10.30
N LYS A 68 -2.65 2.25 9.37
CA LYS A 68 -3.47 3.25 8.67
C LYS A 68 -4.93 3.17 9.14
N LEU A 69 -5.55 4.33 9.31
CA LEU A 69 -7.00 4.45 9.52
C LEU A 69 -7.71 4.35 8.17
N HIS A 70 -8.74 3.51 8.12
CA HIS A 70 -9.62 3.35 6.95
C HIS A 70 -11.06 3.63 7.34
N GLU A 71 -11.83 4.25 6.44
CA GLU A 71 -13.25 4.47 6.56
C GLU A 71 -13.91 4.28 5.19
N PHE A 72 -14.16 3.02 4.80
CA PHE A 72 -14.80 2.70 3.51
C PHE A 72 -16.32 2.86 3.54
N ARG A 73 -16.92 2.98 4.73
CA ARG A 73 -18.34 3.21 4.96
C ARG A 73 -18.52 4.29 6.03
N PRO A 74 -19.49 5.17 5.90
CA PRO A 74 -19.79 6.19 6.92
C PRO A 74 -19.93 5.57 8.32
N ASN A 75 -19.29 6.18 9.30
CA ASN A 75 -19.31 5.74 10.71
C ASN A 75 -18.75 4.32 10.95
N HIS A 76 -17.86 3.85 10.07
CA HIS A 76 -17.22 2.54 10.20
C HIS A 76 -15.69 2.64 10.06
N PRO A 77 -15.02 3.46 10.89
CA PRO A 77 -13.57 3.54 10.88
C PRO A 77 -12.95 2.28 11.50
N PHE A 78 -11.81 1.86 10.96
CA PHE A 78 -10.98 0.80 11.54
C PHE A 78 -9.51 1.04 11.20
N TYR A 79 -8.61 0.51 12.00
CA TYR A 79 -7.18 0.53 11.70
C TYR A 79 -6.77 -0.75 10.98
N LYS A 80 -5.78 -0.63 10.12
CA LYS A 80 -5.16 -1.79 9.45
C LYS A 80 -3.66 -1.58 9.29
N ASP A 81 -2.87 -2.64 9.52
CA ASP A 81 -1.48 -2.68 9.08
C ASP A 81 -1.45 -2.91 7.56
N ILE A 82 -0.80 -2.01 6.86
CA ILE A 82 -0.57 -2.10 5.42
C ILE A 82 0.88 -1.76 5.10
N LEU A 83 1.35 -2.19 3.92
CA LEU A 83 2.56 -1.62 3.33
C LEU A 83 2.20 -0.37 2.55
N VAL A 84 2.99 0.68 2.68
CA VAL A 84 2.99 1.82 1.78
C VAL A 84 4.26 1.81 0.96
N GLY A 85 4.15 2.20 -0.31
CA GLY A 85 5.23 2.17 -1.27
C GLY A 85 5.58 3.55 -1.80
N LYS A 86 6.86 3.90 -1.74
CA LYS A 86 7.43 5.08 -2.37
C LYS A 86 8.49 4.66 -3.35
N PHE A 87 8.67 5.41 -4.43
CA PHE A 87 9.60 5.00 -5.45
C PHE A 87 10.35 6.17 -6.08
N LYS A 88 11.51 5.84 -6.63
CA LYS A 88 12.37 6.74 -7.38
C LYS A 88 12.86 6.04 -8.63
N ILE A 89 12.87 6.78 -9.73
CA ILE A 89 13.32 6.32 -11.04
C ILE A 89 14.49 7.19 -11.47
N LEU A 90 15.58 6.55 -11.82
CA LEU A 90 16.80 7.20 -12.30
C LEU A 90 17.08 6.75 -13.74
N THR A 91 17.93 7.51 -14.44
CA THR A 91 18.59 7.03 -15.67
C THR A 91 19.47 5.82 -15.37
N SER A 92 19.88 5.08 -16.38
CA SER A 92 20.69 3.84 -16.23
C SER A 92 22.05 4.06 -15.57
N ASP A 93 22.62 5.26 -15.71
CA ASP A 93 23.85 5.70 -15.05
C ASP A 93 23.61 6.25 -13.62
N GLU A 94 22.35 6.27 -13.18
CA GLU A 94 21.88 6.77 -11.89
C GLU A 94 22.19 8.25 -11.60
N VAL A 95 22.48 9.04 -12.63
CA VAL A 95 22.85 10.46 -12.49
C VAL A 95 21.61 11.36 -12.46
N LEU A 96 20.62 11.12 -13.34
CA LEU A 96 19.44 11.96 -13.44
C LEU A 96 18.21 11.29 -12.82
N THR A 97 17.46 12.06 -12.05
CA THR A 97 16.14 11.65 -11.52
C THR A 97 15.06 11.89 -12.57
N VAL A 98 14.40 10.82 -12.97
CA VAL A 98 13.24 10.83 -13.89
C VAL A 98 11.95 11.06 -13.12
N TYR A 99 11.82 10.42 -11.95
CA TYR A 99 10.66 10.53 -11.07
C TYR A 99 11.08 10.22 -9.63
N ASP A 100 10.54 10.96 -8.65
CA ASP A 100 10.82 10.71 -7.23
C ASP A 100 9.63 11.15 -6.36
N ASN A 101 9.07 10.22 -5.59
CA ASN A 101 8.05 10.49 -4.57
C ASN A 101 8.48 10.04 -3.16
N THR A 102 9.78 9.78 -2.97
CA THR A 102 10.30 9.26 -1.69
C THR A 102 10.14 10.24 -0.52
N ASN A 103 10.02 11.53 -0.81
CA ASN A 103 9.86 12.59 0.19
C ASN A 103 8.41 12.78 0.68
N LEU A 104 7.43 12.12 0.07
CA LEU A 104 6.05 12.22 0.52
C LEU A 104 5.90 11.66 1.95
N PRO A 105 4.99 12.20 2.77
CA PRO A 105 4.56 11.57 4.01
C PRO A 105 4.04 10.14 3.75
N ASP A 106 4.14 9.25 4.74
CA ASP A 106 3.71 7.85 4.56
C ASP A 106 2.21 7.73 4.27
N ASN A 107 1.38 8.62 4.80
CA ASN A 107 -0.06 8.65 4.55
C ASN A 107 -0.42 9.14 3.13
N ASP A 108 0.50 9.81 2.45
CA ASP A 108 0.33 10.36 1.10
C ASP A 108 1.08 9.51 0.05
N ALA A 109 1.57 8.34 0.45
CA ALA A 109 2.23 7.42 -0.45
C ALA A 109 1.29 7.01 -1.60
N LYS A 110 1.79 7.07 -2.84
CA LYS A 110 1.01 6.77 -4.05
C LYS A 110 0.75 5.27 -4.26
N ILE A 111 1.42 4.42 -3.49
CA ILE A 111 1.23 2.96 -3.53
C ILE A 111 0.83 2.48 -2.13
N GLU A 112 -0.31 1.79 -2.04
CA GLU A 112 -0.85 1.26 -0.79
C GLU A 112 -1.18 -0.21 -0.88
N GLY A 113 -0.83 -0.94 0.17
CA GLY A 113 -1.15 -2.34 0.32
C GLY A 113 -2.64 -2.59 0.55
N THR A 114 -3.16 -3.63 -0.05
CA THR A 114 -4.57 -4.00 0.07
C THR A 114 -4.76 -5.33 0.79
N ARG A 115 -4.29 -6.44 0.23
CA ARG A 115 -4.50 -7.78 0.79
C ARG A 115 -3.52 -8.81 0.25
N PHE A 116 -3.42 -9.91 0.97
CA PHE A 116 -2.82 -11.14 0.45
C PHE A 116 -3.80 -11.92 -0.43
N PHE A 117 -3.25 -12.58 -1.44
CA PHE A 117 -3.92 -13.64 -2.20
C PHE A 117 -3.17 -14.94 -1.99
N ASN A 118 -3.92 -16.04 -1.87
CA ASN A 118 -3.37 -17.39 -1.81
C ASN A 118 -3.39 -18.02 -3.21
N ASN A 119 -2.43 -18.94 -3.47
CA ASN A 119 -2.28 -19.71 -4.71
C ASN A 119 -1.99 -18.88 -5.98
N PRO A 120 -0.74 -18.48 -6.19
CA PRO A 120 0.36 -18.44 -5.23
C PRO A 120 0.22 -17.29 -4.25
N ILE A 121 0.97 -17.32 -3.14
CA ILE A 121 0.97 -16.23 -2.16
C ILE A 121 1.50 -14.97 -2.83
N ARG A 122 0.69 -13.92 -2.87
CA ARG A 122 0.99 -12.62 -3.45
C ARG A 122 0.42 -11.52 -2.56
N TYR A 123 1.15 -10.43 -2.41
CA TYR A 123 0.62 -9.22 -1.80
C TYR A 123 0.19 -8.24 -2.89
N SER A 124 -1.00 -7.72 -2.78
CA SER A 124 -1.56 -6.75 -3.72
C SER A 124 -1.43 -5.35 -3.17
N LEU A 125 -1.04 -4.43 -4.07
CA LEU A 125 -0.98 -3.00 -3.81
C LEU A 125 -1.80 -2.26 -4.86
N LEU A 126 -2.32 -1.11 -4.50
CA LEU A 126 -2.99 -0.16 -5.36
C LEU A 126 -2.05 1.02 -5.60
N TYR A 127 -1.87 1.41 -6.85
CA TYR A 127 -1.24 2.66 -7.24
C TYR A 127 -2.31 3.68 -7.58
N LEU A 128 -2.19 4.88 -7.04
CA LEU A 128 -3.00 6.05 -7.39
C LEU A 128 -2.12 7.30 -7.37
N ASP A 129 -2.07 8.01 -8.50
CA ASP A 129 -1.26 9.21 -8.65
C ASP A 129 -2.13 10.42 -9.05
N PRO A 130 -2.49 11.27 -8.08
CA PRO A 130 -3.26 12.48 -8.36
C PRO A 130 -2.52 13.47 -9.27
N ASP A 131 -1.19 13.52 -9.21
CA ASP A 131 -0.38 14.44 -10.03
C ASP A 131 -0.33 14.00 -11.49
N LEU A 132 -0.66 12.74 -11.76
CA LEU A 132 -0.80 12.16 -13.09
C LEU A 132 -2.28 11.91 -13.42
N CYS A 133 -3.13 12.90 -13.18
CA CYS A 133 -4.56 12.88 -13.54
C CYS A 133 -5.30 11.64 -13.00
N LEU A 134 -5.07 11.29 -11.73
CA LEU A 134 -5.63 10.11 -11.07
C LEU A 134 -5.23 8.79 -11.73
N ARG A 135 -4.05 8.75 -12.37
CA ARG A 135 -3.52 7.49 -12.90
C ARG A 135 -3.57 6.42 -11.83
N SER A 136 -4.11 5.27 -12.16
CA SER A 136 -4.33 4.19 -11.20
C SER A 136 -3.92 2.83 -11.76
N GLY A 137 -3.66 1.90 -10.85
CA GLY A 137 -3.35 0.54 -11.25
C GLY A 137 -3.19 -0.43 -10.10
N SER A 138 -3.23 -1.71 -10.43
CA SER A 138 -3.03 -2.81 -9.50
C SER A 138 -1.61 -3.34 -9.63
N ILE A 139 -0.93 -3.46 -8.48
CA ILE A 139 0.40 -4.04 -8.41
C ILE A 139 0.31 -5.35 -7.63
N ARG A 140 1.02 -6.36 -8.09
CA ARG A 140 1.17 -7.65 -7.40
C ARG A 140 2.63 -7.94 -7.20
N ILE A 141 2.99 -8.28 -5.97
CA ILE A 141 4.35 -8.68 -5.61
C ILE A 141 4.33 -10.04 -4.93
N ASN A 142 5.33 -10.86 -5.24
CA ASN A 142 5.56 -12.14 -4.59
C ASN A 142 7.05 -12.48 -4.62
N PHE A 143 7.49 -13.24 -3.62
CA PHE A 143 8.87 -13.74 -3.61
C PHE A 143 9.09 -14.78 -4.70
N ILE A 144 10.27 -14.74 -5.33
CA ILE A 144 10.70 -15.71 -6.34
C ILE A 144 11.29 -16.93 -5.61
N ASN A 145 10.74 -18.11 -5.88
CA ASN A 145 11.22 -19.37 -5.30
C ASN A 145 11.37 -19.32 -3.76
N SER A 146 10.46 -18.61 -3.09
CA SER A 146 10.51 -18.35 -1.63
C SER A 146 11.78 -17.63 -1.15
N ASN A 147 12.55 -17.03 -2.08
CA ASN A 147 13.72 -16.22 -1.73
C ASN A 147 13.29 -14.82 -1.28
N PRO A 148 13.47 -14.43 0.01
CA PRO A 148 13.03 -13.15 0.54
C PRO A 148 13.87 -11.95 0.05
N THR A 149 14.88 -12.18 -0.80
CA THR A 149 15.71 -11.11 -1.39
C THR A 149 15.32 -10.76 -2.81
N GLN A 150 14.39 -11.50 -3.42
CA GLN A 150 13.92 -11.24 -4.79
C GLN A 150 12.40 -11.21 -4.86
N LEU A 151 11.85 -10.13 -5.42
CA LEU A 151 10.43 -9.95 -5.68
C LEU A 151 10.15 -9.95 -7.18
N ASN A 152 9.16 -10.72 -7.57
CA ASN A 152 8.46 -10.52 -8.83
C ASN A 152 7.47 -9.37 -8.66
N TRP A 153 7.54 -8.37 -9.53
CA TRP A 153 6.65 -7.22 -9.61
C TRP A 153 5.86 -7.28 -10.89
N LYS A 154 4.55 -7.12 -10.78
CA LYS A 154 3.65 -6.98 -11.93
C LYS A 154 2.69 -5.82 -11.70
N TYR A 155 2.71 -4.84 -12.59
CA TYR A 155 1.79 -3.70 -12.61
C TYR A 155 0.82 -3.81 -13.77
N ILE A 156 -0.45 -3.58 -13.48
CA ILE A 156 -1.54 -3.51 -14.45
C ILE A 156 -2.18 -2.14 -14.30
N ASP A 157 -2.09 -1.32 -15.33
CA ASP A 157 -2.76 -0.04 -15.41
C ASP A 157 -4.28 -0.25 -15.48
N THR A 158 -5.02 0.48 -14.67
CA THR A 158 -6.49 0.47 -14.62
C THR A 158 -7.07 1.87 -14.80
N THR A 159 -6.31 2.78 -15.41
CA THR A 159 -6.77 4.14 -15.72
C THR A 159 -7.76 4.08 -16.89
N ASP A 160 -9.05 4.21 -16.60
CA ASP A 160 -10.09 4.09 -17.61
C ASP A 160 -10.41 5.43 -18.30
N MET A 161 -10.51 6.51 -17.52
CA MET A 161 -10.85 7.84 -18.03
C MET A 161 -9.99 8.90 -17.37
N LEU A 162 -9.56 9.89 -18.16
CA LEU A 162 -8.89 11.06 -17.64
C LEU A 162 -9.91 12.15 -17.28
N PRO A 163 -9.72 12.86 -16.16
CA PRO A 163 -10.52 14.03 -15.82
C PRO A 163 -10.46 15.08 -16.93
N SER A 164 -11.53 15.84 -17.11
CA SER A 164 -11.61 16.88 -18.16
C SER A 164 -10.60 18.03 -18.00
N ASP A 165 -10.10 18.21 -16.79
CA ASP A 165 -9.07 19.19 -16.41
C ASP A 165 -7.64 18.61 -16.43
N CYS A 166 -7.47 17.39 -16.91
CA CYS A 166 -6.17 16.73 -17.00
C CYS A 166 -5.23 17.49 -17.96
N SER A 167 -4.08 17.91 -17.47
CA SER A 167 -3.05 18.62 -18.26
C SER A 167 -2.46 17.78 -19.40
N TYR A 168 -2.59 16.46 -19.33
CA TYR A 168 -2.08 15.53 -20.34
C TYR A 168 -3.11 15.13 -21.39
N LEU A 169 -4.36 15.63 -21.32
CA LEU A 169 -5.45 15.21 -22.23
C LEU A 169 -5.10 15.43 -23.70
N ASN A 170 -4.38 16.52 -24.01
CA ASN A 170 -3.94 16.87 -25.35
C ASN A 170 -2.42 16.75 -25.54
N SER A 171 -1.73 16.07 -24.64
CA SER A 171 -0.29 15.89 -24.75
C SER A 171 0.04 14.93 -25.89
N PRO A 172 0.99 15.27 -26.79
CA PRO A 172 1.38 14.38 -27.89
C PRO A 172 2.00 13.07 -27.41
N ASN A 173 2.54 13.06 -26.18
CA ASN A 173 3.14 11.88 -25.55
C ASN A 173 2.14 11.12 -24.66
N GLY A 174 0.89 11.57 -24.56
CA GLY A 174 -0.12 10.99 -23.68
C GLY A 174 0.20 11.18 -22.20
N LEU A 175 -0.48 10.41 -21.36
CA LEU A 175 -0.26 10.39 -19.90
C LEU A 175 1.02 9.61 -19.56
N PRO A 176 1.97 10.20 -18.80
CA PRO A 176 3.19 9.50 -18.39
C PRO A 176 2.89 8.20 -17.64
N ASP A 177 3.62 7.13 -17.94
CA ASP A 177 3.54 5.85 -17.25
C ASP A 177 4.88 5.59 -16.52
N PRO A 178 4.95 5.94 -15.22
CA PRO A 178 6.21 5.88 -14.50
C PRO A 178 6.56 4.48 -14.00
N LEU A 179 5.65 3.50 -14.06
CA LEU A 179 5.87 2.20 -13.45
C LEU A 179 6.20 1.11 -14.46
N PRO A 180 7.20 0.25 -14.19
CA PRO A 180 7.46 -0.93 -15.01
C PRO A 180 6.28 -1.91 -14.97
N LYS A 181 5.92 -2.50 -16.12
CA LYS A 181 4.83 -3.47 -16.20
C LYS A 181 5.19 -4.78 -15.49
N GLU A 182 6.37 -5.30 -15.77
CA GLU A 182 6.93 -6.50 -15.13
C GLU A 182 8.43 -6.30 -14.90
N ILE A 183 8.89 -6.65 -13.71
CA ILE A 183 10.31 -6.53 -13.34
C ILE A 183 10.62 -7.44 -12.14
N ILE A 184 11.86 -7.90 -12.07
CA ILE A 184 12.41 -8.55 -10.88
C ILE A 184 13.13 -7.48 -10.06
N LEU A 185 12.77 -7.40 -8.79
CA LEU A 185 13.35 -6.50 -7.81
C LEU A 185 14.25 -7.29 -6.85
N THR A 186 15.41 -6.75 -6.55
CA THR A 186 16.35 -7.30 -5.57
C THR A 186 16.45 -6.40 -4.36
N LYS A 187 16.40 -6.98 -3.16
CA LYS A 187 16.51 -6.27 -1.89
C LYS A 187 17.88 -5.64 -1.72
N GLN A 188 17.92 -4.40 -1.22
CA GLN A 188 19.15 -3.63 -0.97
C GLN A 188 19.54 -3.70 0.51
#